data_e005781a99573a41da2ab181bb8b476b
#
_entry.id   e005781a99573a41da2ab181bb8b476b
#
_cell.length_a   1.000
_cell.length_b   1.000
_cell.length_c   1.000
_cell.angle_alpha   90.00
_cell.angle_beta   90.00
_cell.angle_gamma   90.00
#
_symmetry.space_group_name_H-M   'P 1'
#
loop_
_entity.id
_entity.type
_entity.pdbx_description
1 polymer ?
#
loop_
_entity_poly.entity_id
_entity_poly.type
_entity_poly.pdbx_seq_one_letter_code
_entity_poly.pdbx_strand_id
1 'polypeptide(L)'
;AAVYRDARGRLRAVIESGALARLTKQDDYLERLSGVLGVRLCRLKSQNDSEAKLVLMEAEPLAVSVGIAALKKKGEKVSGDRGTYFKTDAGVLCVILSDGMGCGEAAASESRRVIEILESFLRAGVDPAVAMKTLNSVMLLKCGDNWGFATVDLMCVDLFSGETCFYKYGAAPSYVSASRGIRRIKCESFAPGLSGTAGAEPDIVRMRLKPGNTAIIASDGVVGDDDDAWLRDILTSCGDDMKQLARDALKAAEHSSTYSDDMTVLAVRVEERA
;
A
#
# COMPACT_ATOMS: atom_id res chain seq x y z
N ALA A 1 -5.26 -32.34 14.11
CA ALA A 1 -5.67 -31.03 13.55
C ALA A 1 -5.89 -30.06 14.71
N ALA A 2 -5.47 -28.83 14.53
CA ALA A 2 -5.77 -27.72 15.43
C ALA A 2 -6.54 -26.67 14.63
N VAL A 3 -7.66 -26.18 15.19
CA VAL A 3 -8.45 -25.08 14.61
C VAL A 3 -8.61 -24.03 15.71
N TYR A 4 -8.25 -22.79 15.41
CA TYR A 4 -8.27 -21.71 16.38
C TYR A 4 -8.54 -20.38 15.68
N ARG A 5 -8.86 -19.32 16.46
CA ARG A 5 -8.90 -17.95 15.97
C ARG A 5 -7.65 -17.21 16.40
N ASP A 6 -7.04 -16.49 15.46
CA ASP A 6 -5.89 -15.65 15.77
C ASP A 6 -6.30 -14.41 16.58
N ALA A 7 -5.32 -13.57 16.96
CA ALA A 7 -5.54 -12.35 17.75
C ALA A 7 -6.51 -11.33 17.11
N ARG A 8 -6.78 -11.48 15.82
CA ARG A 8 -7.75 -10.65 15.06
C ARG A 8 -9.10 -11.35 14.87
N GLY A 9 -9.31 -12.51 15.54
CA GLY A 9 -10.53 -13.30 15.45
C GLY A 9 -10.68 -14.14 14.18
N ARG A 10 -9.66 -14.22 13.32
CA ARG A 10 -9.67 -14.92 12.03
C ARG A 10 -9.35 -16.41 12.22
N LEU A 11 -10.05 -17.24 11.47
CA LEU A 11 -9.89 -18.68 11.57
C LEU A 11 -8.55 -19.14 11.00
N ARG A 12 -7.85 -19.98 11.76
CA ARG A 12 -6.64 -20.70 11.36
C ARG A 12 -6.84 -22.19 11.59
N ALA A 13 -6.37 -23.02 10.67
CA ALA A 13 -6.38 -24.47 10.84
C ALA A 13 -5.01 -25.04 10.46
N VAL A 14 -4.48 -25.89 11.32
CA VAL A 14 -3.27 -26.67 11.07
C VAL A 14 -3.64 -28.14 11.12
N ILE A 15 -3.47 -28.82 10.00
CA ILE A 15 -3.81 -30.22 9.84
C ILE A 15 -2.51 -30.97 9.55
N GLU A 16 -2.23 -32.00 10.34
CA GLU A 16 -1.10 -32.91 10.12
C GLU A 16 -1.63 -34.34 9.97
N SER A 17 -1.37 -34.95 8.82
CA SER A 17 -1.81 -36.30 8.51
C SER A 17 -1.08 -36.86 7.30
N GLY A 18 -0.73 -38.16 7.34
CA GLY A 18 -0.21 -38.88 6.17
C GLY A 18 -1.22 -38.99 5.00
N ALA A 19 -2.51 -38.73 5.25
CA ALA A 19 -3.54 -38.73 4.21
C ALA A 19 -3.65 -37.39 3.43
N LEU A 20 -2.96 -36.32 3.85
CA LEU A 20 -3.05 -35.00 3.23
C LEU A 20 -2.67 -35.01 1.77
N ALA A 21 -1.67 -35.78 1.38
CA ALA A 21 -1.27 -35.92 -0.02
C ALA A 21 -2.39 -36.43 -0.95
N ARG A 22 -3.36 -37.20 -0.41
CA ARG A 22 -4.55 -37.63 -1.15
C ARG A 22 -5.62 -36.55 -1.17
N LEU A 23 -5.84 -35.88 -0.04
CA LEU A 23 -6.82 -34.81 0.10
C LEU A 23 -6.49 -33.63 -0.81
N THR A 24 -5.25 -33.14 -0.78
CA THR A 24 -4.80 -31.95 -1.52
C THR A 24 -4.70 -32.17 -3.03
N LYS A 25 -4.80 -33.40 -3.51
CA LYS A 25 -4.92 -33.73 -4.93
C LYS A 25 -6.34 -33.55 -5.50
N GLN A 26 -7.35 -33.40 -4.62
CA GLN A 26 -8.72 -33.13 -5.04
C GLN A 26 -8.86 -31.62 -5.25
N ASP A 27 -9.31 -31.18 -6.40
CA ASP A 27 -9.41 -29.76 -6.74
C ASP A 27 -10.36 -28.99 -5.82
N ASP A 28 -11.38 -29.68 -5.27
CA ASP A 28 -12.43 -29.12 -4.42
C ASP A 28 -12.14 -29.17 -2.91
N TYR A 29 -10.93 -29.62 -2.48
CA TYR A 29 -10.66 -29.85 -1.06
C TYR A 29 -10.80 -28.60 -0.19
N LEU A 30 -10.42 -27.41 -0.73
CA LEU A 30 -10.56 -26.13 -0.02
C LEU A 30 -12.04 -25.75 0.14
N GLU A 31 -12.84 -25.94 -0.89
CA GLU A 31 -14.27 -25.65 -0.86
C GLU A 31 -14.99 -26.53 0.16
N ARG A 32 -14.70 -27.83 0.17
CA ARG A 32 -15.26 -28.78 1.14
C ARG A 32 -14.86 -28.43 2.57
N LEU A 33 -13.59 -28.10 2.82
CA LEU A 33 -13.14 -27.69 4.15
C LEU A 33 -13.75 -26.33 4.55
N SER A 34 -13.91 -25.42 3.60
CA SER A 34 -14.60 -24.14 3.82
C SER A 34 -16.06 -24.34 4.25
N GLY A 35 -16.77 -25.28 3.58
CA GLY A 35 -18.14 -25.63 3.93
C GLY A 35 -18.25 -26.24 5.33
N VAL A 36 -17.30 -27.07 5.75
CA VAL A 36 -17.28 -27.68 7.11
C VAL A 36 -17.00 -26.63 8.18
N LEU A 37 -16.10 -25.69 7.92
CA LEU A 37 -15.69 -24.65 8.89
C LEU A 37 -16.55 -23.39 8.83
N GLY A 38 -17.47 -23.27 7.86
CA GLY A 38 -18.40 -22.17 7.72
C GLY A 38 -17.73 -20.83 7.30
N VAL A 39 -16.49 -20.87 6.81
CA VAL A 39 -15.74 -19.72 6.33
C VAL A 39 -14.93 -20.10 5.10
N ARG A 40 -14.74 -19.15 4.18
CA ARG A 40 -13.87 -19.37 3.03
C ARG A 40 -12.42 -19.48 3.48
N LEU A 41 -11.74 -20.53 3.02
CA LEU A 41 -10.37 -20.81 3.37
C LEU A 41 -9.42 -20.62 2.19
N CYS A 42 -8.18 -20.27 2.51
CA CYS A 42 -7.06 -20.35 1.59
C CYS A 42 -5.89 -21.11 2.24
N ARG A 43 -5.05 -21.70 1.38
CA ARG A 43 -3.83 -22.36 1.83
C ARG A 43 -2.73 -21.34 2.04
N LEU A 44 -2.12 -21.35 3.22
CA LEU A 44 -0.88 -20.60 3.47
C LEU A 44 0.30 -21.45 2.99
N LYS A 45 1.03 -20.95 2.00
CA LYS A 45 2.30 -21.56 1.58
C LYS A 45 3.36 -21.24 2.63
N SER A 46 3.94 -22.29 3.24
CA SER A 46 5.06 -22.16 4.18
C SER A 46 6.36 -22.57 3.51
N GLN A 47 7.48 -21.97 3.92
CA GLN A 47 8.82 -22.40 3.45
C GLN A 47 9.13 -23.85 3.85
N ASN A 48 8.44 -24.40 4.85
CA ASN A 48 8.54 -25.79 5.32
C ASN A 48 7.28 -26.61 4.95
N ASP A 49 6.70 -26.39 3.76
CA ASP A 49 5.56 -27.20 3.30
C ASP A 49 6.00 -28.66 3.19
N SER A 50 5.49 -29.51 4.07
CA SER A 50 5.60 -30.96 3.94
C SER A 50 4.27 -31.52 3.40
N GLU A 51 4.32 -32.59 2.64
CA GLU A 51 3.12 -33.29 2.17
C GLU A 51 2.21 -33.78 3.32
N ALA A 52 2.74 -33.81 4.55
CA ALA A 52 2.04 -34.23 5.75
C ALA A 52 1.46 -33.06 6.57
N LYS A 53 1.68 -31.79 6.19
CA LYS A 53 1.20 -30.61 6.91
C LYS A 53 0.47 -29.64 5.98
N LEU A 54 -0.74 -29.26 6.37
CA LEU A 54 -1.58 -28.29 5.69
C LEU A 54 -1.92 -27.15 6.65
N VAL A 55 -1.54 -25.94 6.29
CA VAL A 55 -1.89 -24.73 7.02
C VAL A 55 -2.93 -23.96 6.23
N LEU A 56 -4.08 -23.74 6.84
CA LEU A 56 -5.19 -22.99 6.26
C LEU A 56 -5.47 -21.74 7.07
N MET A 57 -5.92 -20.71 6.38
CA MET A 57 -6.40 -19.47 6.98
C MET A 57 -7.70 -19.04 6.34
N GLU A 58 -8.48 -18.25 7.06
CA GLU A 58 -9.64 -17.58 6.51
C GLU A 58 -9.19 -16.68 5.33
N ALA A 59 -9.86 -16.81 4.20
CA ALA A 59 -9.55 -16.02 3.01
C ALA A 59 -10.13 -14.61 3.16
N GLU A 60 -9.37 -13.62 2.72
CA GLU A 60 -9.87 -12.25 2.69
C GLU A 60 -11.05 -12.15 1.71
N PRO A 61 -12.19 -11.53 2.11
CA PRO A 61 -13.34 -11.34 1.21
C PRO A 61 -13.08 -10.28 0.13
N LEU A 62 -12.09 -9.42 0.35
CA LEU A 62 -11.69 -8.40 -0.60
C LEU A 62 -10.39 -8.78 -1.30
N ALA A 63 -10.29 -8.39 -2.56
CA ALA A 63 -9.09 -8.41 -3.38
C ALA A 63 -8.75 -6.98 -3.80
N VAL A 64 -7.55 -6.79 -4.32
CA VAL A 64 -7.11 -5.50 -4.85
C VAL A 64 -6.35 -5.69 -6.14
N SER A 65 -6.59 -4.80 -7.11
CA SER A 65 -5.74 -4.59 -8.26
C SER A 65 -4.91 -3.32 -8.05
N VAL A 66 -3.63 -3.38 -8.44
CA VAL A 66 -2.68 -2.27 -8.27
C VAL A 66 -1.99 -1.99 -9.61
N GLY A 67 -1.93 -0.71 -9.97
CA GLY A 67 -1.14 -0.20 -11.07
C GLY A 67 -0.12 0.83 -10.58
N ILE A 68 1.09 0.78 -11.14
CA ILE A 68 2.15 1.76 -10.89
C ILE A 68 2.64 2.28 -12.24
N ALA A 69 2.79 3.60 -12.33
CA ALA A 69 3.46 4.28 -13.42
C ALA A 69 4.39 5.35 -12.85
N ALA A 70 5.59 5.45 -13.41
CA ALA A 70 6.59 6.42 -12.97
C ALA A 70 7.36 6.98 -14.17
N LEU A 71 7.74 8.24 -14.05
CA LEU A 71 8.54 8.96 -15.03
C LEU A 71 9.57 9.82 -14.27
N LYS A 72 10.83 9.61 -14.56
CA LYS A 72 11.92 10.37 -13.93
C LYS A 72 12.03 11.78 -14.52
N LYS A 73 12.48 12.73 -13.74
CA LYS A 73 12.78 14.10 -14.15
C LYS A 73 13.70 14.13 -15.38
N LYS A 74 13.41 15.02 -16.29
CA LYS A 74 14.22 15.19 -17.52
C LYS A 74 15.67 15.58 -17.17
N GLY A 75 16.61 14.80 -17.71
CA GLY A 75 18.03 15.01 -17.46
C GLY A 75 18.62 14.18 -16.32
N GLU A 76 17.81 13.63 -15.45
CA GLU A 76 18.25 12.76 -14.36
C GLU A 76 18.45 11.31 -14.81
N LYS A 77 19.36 10.58 -14.15
CA LYS A 77 19.63 9.16 -14.42
C LYS A 77 18.62 8.26 -13.71
N VAL A 78 18.24 8.62 -12.50
CA VAL A 78 17.33 7.89 -11.61
C VAL A 78 16.27 8.85 -11.08
N SER A 79 15.10 8.29 -10.71
CA SER A 79 14.03 9.03 -10.04
C SER A 79 14.29 9.08 -8.52
N GLY A 80 14.03 10.22 -7.90
CA GLY A 80 13.97 10.40 -6.45
C GLY A 80 12.73 9.75 -5.84
N ASP A 81 11.67 9.56 -6.63
CA ASP A 81 10.46 8.87 -6.22
C ASP A 81 10.64 7.36 -6.12
N ARG A 82 9.99 6.78 -5.14
CA ARG A 82 9.87 5.33 -5.01
C ARG A 82 8.50 4.91 -4.52
N GLY A 83 7.82 4.06 -5.31
CA GLY A 83 6.54 3.45 -4.97
C GLY A 83 6.66 1.95 -4.79
N THR A 84 5.94 1.40 -3.81
CA THR A 84 5.84 -0.04 -3.59
C THR A 84 4.48 -0.43 -3.01
N TYR A 85 4.13 -1.70 -3.13
CA TYR A 85 2.99 -2.28 -2.43
C TYR A 85 3.26 -3.73 -2.06
N PHE A 86 2.69 -4.17 -0.96
CA PHE A 86 2.76 -5.55 -0.50
C PHE A 86 1.58 -5.86 0.42
N LYS A 87 1.29 -7.15 0.56
CA LYS A 87 0.33 -7.64 1.53
C LYS A 87 1.06 -8.25 2.73
N THR A 88 0.61 -7.90 3.93
CA THR A 88 1.09 -8.52 5.17
C THR A 88 0.39 -9.85 5.42
N ASP A 89 0.97 -10.70 6.27
CA ASP A 89 0.36 -11.97 6.71
C ASP A 89 -0.97 -11.77 7.47
N ALA A 90 -1.18 -10.56 7.95
CA ALA A 90 -2.43 -10.15 8.58
C ALA A 90 -3.54 -9.78 7.59
N GLY A 91 -3.33 -9.91 6.28
CA GLY A 91 -4.31 -9.55 5.25
C GLY A 91 -4.51 -8.05 5.10
N VAL A 92 -3.48 -7.25 5.37
CA VAL A 92 -3.48 -5.80 5.12
C VAL A 92 -2.64 -5.52 3.89
N LEU A 93 -3.23 -4.86 2.89
CA LEU A 93 -2.47 -4.27 1.79
C LEU A 93 -1.83 -2.98 2.29
N CYS A 94 -0.52 -2.85 2.12
CA CYS A 94 0.23 -1.62 2.32
C CYS A 94 0.68 -1.10 0.96
N VAL A 95 0.43 0.18 0.69
CA VAL A 95 0.89 0.91 -0.50
C VAL A 95 1.67 2.11 -0.01
N ILE A 96 2.91 2.26 -0.45
CA ILE A 96 3.82 3.29 0.03
C ILE A 96 4.38 4.06 -1.16
N LEU A 97 4.31 5.38 -1.09
CA LEU A 97 5.04 6.29 -1.97
C LEU A 97 5.94 7.17 -1.11
N SER A 98 7.17 7.30 -1.49
CA SER A 98 8.13 8.22 -0.88
C SER A 98 8.85 8.97 -1.99
N ASP A 99 8.90 10.29 -1.84
CA ASP A 99 9.61 11.20 -2.69
C ASP A 99 10.79 11.78 -1.92
N GLY A 100 12.01 11.55 -2.43
CA GLY A 100 13.25 12.04 -1.84
C GLY A 100 13.51 13.50 -2.23
N MET A 101 13.73 14.36 -1.24
CA MET A 101 13.99 15.79 -1.51
C MET A 101 15.23 15.99 -2.35
N GLY A 102 15.08 16.77 -3.42
CA GLY A 102 16.13 17.04 -4.38
C GLY A 102 15.98 16.21 -5.65
N CYS A 103 17.08 15.72 -6.22
CA CYS A 103 17.04 14.92 -7.44
C CYS A 103 18.19 13.91 -7.52
N GLY A 104 18.08 12.95 -8.42
CA GLY A 104 19.11 11.96 -8.74
C GLY A 104 19.37 10.94 -7.63
N GLU A 105 20.61 10.44 -7.55
CA GLU A 105 21.00 9.31 -6.66
C GLU A 105 20.78 9.63 -5.16
N ALA A 106 20.97 10.86 -4.73
CA ALA A 106 20.78 11.25 -3.32
C ALA A 106 19.31 11.09 -2.92
N ALA A 107 18.40 11.72 -3.67
CA ALA A 107 16.95 11.61 -3.44
C ALA A 107 16.48 10.15 -3.55
N ALA A 108 16.93 9.40 -4.56
CA ALA A 108 16.62 7.99 -4.74
C ALA A 108 17.10 7.11 -3.56
N SER A 109 18.25 7.46 -2.95
CA SER A 109 18.75 6.77 -1.77
C SER A 109 17.86 7.00 -0.55
N GLU A 110 17.37 8.23 -0.35
CA GLU A 110 16.53 8.58 0.80
C GLU A 110 15.15 7.92 0.70
N SER A 111 14.46 8.05 -0.44
CA SER A 111 13.16 7.42 -0.65
C SER A 111 13.24 5.89 -0.51
N ARG A 112 14.33 5.28 -0.99
CA ARG A 112 14.58 3.84 -0.82
C ARG A 112 14.67 3.45 0.65
N ARG A 113 15.48 4.16 1.45
CA ARG A 113 15.66 3.89 2.88
C ARG A 113 14.38 4.02 3.67
N VAL A 114 13.59 5.06 3.38
CA VAL A 114 12.28 5.27 3.99
C VAL A 114 11.37 4.06 3.73
N ILE A 115 11.28 3.61 2.49
CA ILE A 115 10.46 2.45 2.12
C ILE A 115 10.98 1.17 2.80
N GLU A 116 12.29 0.90 2.78
CA GLU A 116 12.86 -0.29 3.39
C GLU A 116 12.60 -0.37 4.90
N ILE A 117 12.72 0.76 5.61
CA ILE A 117 12.40 0.84 7.05
C ILE A 117 10.92 0.56 7.29
N LEU A 118 10.02 1.24 6.57
CA LEU A 118 8.57 1.06 6.74
C LEU A 118 8.13 -0.35 6.37
N GLU A 119 8.62 -0.89 5.25
CA GLU A 119 8.30 -2.25 4.82
C GLU A 119 8.73 -3.27 5.88
N SER A 120 9.92 -3.12 6.46
CA SER A 120 10.42 -4.00 7.51
C SER A 120 9.52 -3.97 8.75
N PHE A 121 9.11 -2.80 9.22
CA PHE A 121 8.20 -2.66 10.36
C PHE A 121 6.82 -3.24 10.09
N LEU A 122 6.23 -2.91 8.94
CA LEU A 122 4.88 -3.33 8.60
C LEU A 122 4.79 -4.84 8.36
N ARG A 123 5.81 -5.45 7.74
CA ARG A 123 5.91 -6.92 7.59
C ARG A 123 6.12 -7.62 8.92
N ALA A 124 6.82 -7.00 9.86
CA ALA A 124 6.96 -7.50 11.22
C ALA A 124 5.67 -7.35 12.07
N GLY A 125 4.62 -6.73 11.51
CA GLY A 125 3.34 -6.54 12.21
C GLY A 125 3.31 -5.35 13.16
N VAL A 126 4.26 -4.42 13.06
CA VAL A 126 4.23 -3.16 13.81
C VAL A 126 3.04 -2.33 13.33
N ASP A 127 2.33 -1.73 14.28
CA ASP A 127 1.22 -0.82 13.98
C ASP A 127 1.69 0.34 13.05
N PRO A 128 0.94 0.65 11.96
CA PRO A 128 1.38 1.65 11.00
C PRO A 128 1.62 3.04 11.61
N ALA A 129 0.81 3.48 12.58
CA ALA A 129 1.03 4.78 13.22
C ALA A 129 2.33 4.77 14.06
N VAL A 130 2.63 3.65 14.73
CA VAL A 130 3.89 3.46 15.47
C VAL A 130 5.07 3.42 14.50
N ALA A 131 4.95 2.69 13.39
CA ALA A 131 5.99 2.62 12.36
C ALA A 131 6.33 4.02 11.79
N MET A 132 5.31 4.83 11.49
CA MET A 132 5.46 6.20 10.98
C MET A 132 6.16 7.12 12.02
N LYS A 133 5.74 7.07 13.29
CA LYS A 133 6.39 7.84 14.37
C LYS A 133 7.84 7.42 14.60
N THR A 134 8.11 6.12 14.54
CA THR A 134 9.46 5.58 14.68
C THR A 134 10.34 6.03 13.52
N LEU A 135 9.82 6.00 12.28
CA LEU A 135 10.51 6.52 11.11
C LEU A 135 10.89 8.00 11.31
N ASN A 136 9.94 8.86 11.73
CA ASN A 136 10.21 10.27 12.01
C ASN A 136 11.35 10.43 13.03
N SER A 137 11.36 9.62 14.10
CA SER A 137 12.41 9.66 15.13
C SER A 137 13.77 9.23 14.58
N VAL A 138 13.80 8.19 13.73
CA VAL A 138 15.03 7.74 13.06
C VAL A 138 15.60 8.82 12.14
N MET A 139 14.73 9.47 11.36
CA MET A 139 15.13 10.55 10.44
C MET A 139 15.70 11.75 11.21
N LEU A 140 15.09 12.14 12.34
CA LEU A 140 15.60 13.21 13.22
C LEU A 140 16.99 12.93 13.77
N LEU A 141 17.24 11.71 14.24
CA LEU A 141 18.53 11.32 14.80
C LEU A 141 19.66 11.38 13.76
N LYS A 142 19.34 11.28 12.48
CA LYS A 142 20.31 11.22 11.38
C LYS A 142 20.48 12.55 10.61
N CYS A 143 19.76 13.60 11.00
CA CYS A 143 19.86 14.94 10.39
C CYS A 143 21.26 15.59 10.45
N GLY A 144 22.27 14.98 11.13
CA GLY A 144 23.65 15.48 11.19
C GLY A 144 24.59 14.90 10.11
N ASP A 145 24.21 13.81 9.43
CA ASP A 145 25.14 12.96 8.63
C ASP A 145 24.87 12.98 7.13
N ASN A 146 24.60 14.13 6.50
CA ASN A 146 24.29 14.22 5.06
C ASN A 146 23.08 13.38 4.61
N TRP A 147 22.10 13.16 5.47
CA TRP A 147 20.84 12.55 5.10
C TRP A 147 19.89 13.64 4.60
N GLY A 148 19.31 13.37 3.43
CA GLY A 148 18.21 14.16 2.90
C GLY A 148 16.89 13.83 3.61
N PHE A 149 15.86 14.54 3.25
CA PHE A 149 14.50 14.28 3.69
C PHE A 149 13.73 13.59 2.56
N ALA A 150 12.68 12.87 2.91
CA ALA A 150 11.78 12.29 1.94
C ALA A 150 10.35 12.35 2.47
N THR A 151 9.39 12.57 1.60
CA THR A 151 7.98 12.51 1.95
C THR A 151 7.52 11.07 2.16
N VAL A 152 6.38 10.87 2.83
CA VAL A 152 5.79 9.55 2.99
C VAL A 152 4.28 9.61 2.80
N ASP A 153 3.77 8.83 1.87
CA ASP A 153 2.36 8.53 1.73
C ASP A 153 2.15 7.02 1.87
N LEU A 154 1.57 6.60 3.00
CA LEU A 154 1.28 5.21 3.30
C LEU A 154 -0.23 5.00 3.35
N MET A 155 -0.75 4.13 2.50
CA MET A 155 -2.13 3.64 2.58
C MET A 155 -2.15 2.18 3.03
N CYS A 156 -2.91 1.90 4.08
CA CYS A 156 -3.15 0.55 4.58
C CYS A 156 -4.62 0.18 4.40
N VAL A 157 -4.91 -0.93 3.73
CA VAL A 157 -6.27 -1.45 3.51
C VAL A 157 -6.40 -2.83 4.16
N ASP A 158 -7.25 -2.96 5.15
CA ASP A 158 -7.63 -4.28 5.70
C ASP A 158 -8.55 -5.00 4.72
N LEU A 159 -8.09 -6.09 4.15
CA LEU A 159 -8.81 -6.85 3.12
C LEU A 159 -9.96 -7.71 3.67
N PHE A 160 -10.16 -7.75 4.98
CA PHE A 160 -11.33 -8.37 5.60
C PHE A 160 -12.49 -7.38 5.79
N SER A 161 -12.19 -6.14 6.12
CA SER A 161 -13.20 -5.14 6.47
C SER A 161 -13.34 -4.01 5.46
N GLY A 162 -12.29 -3.76 4.65
CA GLY A 162 -12.16 -2.59 3.81
C GLY A 162 -11.78 -1.32 4.59
N GLU A 163 -11.55 -1.42 5.90
CA GLU A 163 -11.03 -0.29 6.67
C GLU A 163 -9.70 0.17 6.10
N THR A 164 -9.61 1.45 5.79
CA THR A 164 -8.48 2.05 5.11
C THR A 164 -7.99 3.25 5.88
N CYS A 165 -6.68 3.28 6.13
CA CYS A 165 -6.00 4.41 6.74
C CYS A 165 -4.94 4.96 5.80
N PHE A 166 -4.94 6.27 5.61
CA PHE A 166 -3.85 7.02 5.00
C PHE A 166 -3.03 7.66 6.12
N TYR A 167 -1.72 7.50 6.05
CA TYR A 167 -0.74 8.12 6.94
C TYR A 167 0.20 8.94 6.07
N LYS A 168 0.30 10.24 6.31
CA LYS A 168 1.04 11.14 5.45
C LYS A 168 2.03 11.98 6.25
N TYR A 169 3.23 12.14 5.69
CA TYR A 169 4.24 13.10 6.11
C TYR A 169 4.75 13.86 4.88
N GLY A 170 4.42 15.15 4.78
CA GLY A 170 4.87 16.03 3.70
C GLY A 170 4.44 15.61 2.29
N ALA A 171 3.53 14.65 2.18
CA ALA A 171 3.19 14.03 0.92
C ALA A 171 2.11 14.81 0.14
N ALA A 172 2.16 14.74 -1.17
CA ALA A 172 1.17 15.28 -2.08
C ALA A 172 -0.24 14.72 -1.81
N PRO A 173 -1.32 15.38 -2.25
CA PRO A 173 -2.68 14.89 -2.04
C PRO A 173 -2.93 13.52 -2.68
N SER A 174 -3.67 12.68 -1.97
CA SER A 174 -4.20 11.40 -2.49
C SER A 174 -5.68 11.53 -2.81
N TYR A 175 -6.21 10.67 -3.66
CA TYR A 175 -7.60 10.74 -4.12
C TYR A 175 -8.29 9.40 -3.95
N VAL A 176 -9.56 9.45 -3.56
CA VAL A 176 -10.43 8.26 -3.49
C VAL A 176 -11.71 8.52 -4.25
N SER A 177 -11.95 7.73 -5.30
CA SER A 177 -13.20 7.69 -6.05
C SER A 177 -14.12 6.62 -5.45
N ALA A 178 -15.32 7.04 -5.08
CA ALA A 178 -16.36 6.20 -4.54
C ALA A 178 -17.72 6.62 -5.10
N SER A 179 -18.79 5.87 -4.81
CA SER A 179 -20.15 6.15 -5.30
C SER A 179 -20.70 7.55 -4.95
N ARG A 180 -20.15 8.19 -3.92
CA ARG A 180 -20.54 9.56 -3.48
C ARG A 180 -19.67 10.66 -4.09
N GLY A 181 -18.76 10.34 -5.01
CA GLY A 181 -17.84 11.27 -5.64
C GLY A 181 -16.38 11.04 -5.24
N ILE A 182 -15.54 12.00 -5.60
CA ILE A 182 -14.09 11.93 -5.40
C ILE A 182 -13.71 12.78 -4.20
N ARG A 183 -13.04 12.14 -3.22
CA ARG A 183 -12.47 12.79 -2.05
C ARG A 183 -10.98 13.01 -2.24
N ARG A 184 -10.53 14.25 -2.05
CA ARG A 184 -9.11 14.62 -1.95
C ARG A 184 -8.67 14.52 -0.49
N ILE A 185 -7.53 13.86 -0.25
CA ILE A 185 -6.91 13.67 1.06
C ILE A 185 -5.65 14.50 1.09
N LYS A 186 -5.68 15.62 1.80
CA LYS A 186 -4.55 16.54 1.95
C LYS A 186 -3.61 16.09 3.07
N CYS A 187 -2.39 16.59 3.03
CA CYS A 187 -1.37 16.49 4.06
C CYS A 187 -1.04 17.90 4.56
N GLU A 188 -0.97 18.09 5.87
CA GLU A 188 -0.59 19.35 6.51
C GLU A 188 0.72 19.21 7.30
N SER A 189 1.12 17.98 7.60
CA SER A 189 2.37 17.67 8.30
C SER A 189 3.60 17.83 7.40
N PHE A 190 4.74 18.12 8.00
CA PHE A 190 6.03 18.18 7.31
C PHE A 190 6.58 16.78 7.02
N ALA A 191 7.54 16.70 6.10
CA ALA A 191 8.30 15.45 5.88
C ALA A 191 8.99 14.99 7.17
N PRO A 192 9.22 13.66 7.34
CA PRO A 192 9.85 13.11 8.54
C PRO A 192 11.20 13.77 8.80
N GLY A 193 11.43 14.14 10.04
CA GLY A 193 12.66 14.80 10.47
C GLY A 193 12.66 16.33 10.30
N LEU A 194 11.79 16.92 9.45
CA LEU A 194 11.75 18.37 9.23
C LEU A 194 11.08 19.15 10.37
N SER A 195 10.18 18.56 11.12
CA SER A 195 9.44 19.23 12.21
C SER A 195 10.33 19.60 13.42
N GLY A 196 11.54 19.07 13.51
CA GLY A 196 12.45 19.27 14.64
C GLY A 196 11.97 18.61 15.95
N THR A 197 10.83 17.93 15.96
CA THR A 197 10.24 17.29 17.14
C THR A 197 10.15 15.78 16.98
N ALA A 198 10.74 15.03 17.91
CA ALA A 198 10.72 13.56 17.90
C ALA A 198 9.31 12.94 17.99
N GLY A 199 8.32 13.71 18.36
CA GLY A 199 6.92 13.26 18.52
C GLY A 199 5.97 13.76 17.46
N ALA A 200 6.44 14.34 16.35
CA ALA A 200 5.55 14.77 15.28
C ALA A 200 4.74 13.58 14.77
N GLU A 201 3.42 13.77 14.69
CA GLU A 201 2.48 12.74 14.23
C GLU A 201 2.22 12.90 12.74
N PRO A 202 2.03 11.78 12.01
CA PRO A 202 1.55 11.84 10.64
C PRO A 202 0.12 12.35 10.59
N ASP A 203 -0.28 12.96 9.48
CA ASP A 203 -1.69 13.12 9.19
C ASP A 203 -2.32 11.75 8.97
N ILE A 204 -3.44 11.50 9.66
CA ILE A 204 -4.14 10.22 9.60
C ILE A 204 -5.57 10.44 9.13
N VAL A 205 -5.91 9.87 7.98
CA VAL A 205 -7.29 9.88 7.47
C VAL A 205 -7.81 8.45 7.39
N ARG A 206 -8.92 8.22 8.08
CA ARG A 206 -9.59 6.91 8.11
C ARG A 206 -10.86 6.93 7.26
N MET A 207 -11.06 5.85 6.53
CA MET A 207 -12.28 5.61 5.77
C MET A 207 -12.48 4.11 5.54
N ARG A 208 -13.57 3.75 4.91
CA ARG A 208 -13.81 2.37 4.48
C ARG A 208 -13.97 2.34 2.97
N LEU A 209 -13.10 1.58 2.30
CA LEU A 209 -13.23 1.28 0.88
C LEU A 209 -14.12 0.06 0.68
N LYS A 210 -14.92 0.12 -0.37
CA LYS A 210 -15.83 -0.96 -0.78
C LYS A 210 -15.42 -1.47 -2.17
N PRO A 211 -15.84 -2.66 -2.58
CA PRO A 211 -15.69 -3.11 -3.95
C PRO A 211 -16.13 -2.03 -4.94
N GLY A 212 -15.32 -1.80 -5.96
CA GLY A 212 -15.50 -0.75 -6.95
C GLY A 212 -14.88 0.61 -6.59
N ASN A 213 -14.44 0.83 -5.33
CA ASN A 213 -13.74 2.06 -4.99
C ASN A 213 -12.29 2.03 -5.49
N THR A 214 -11.82 3.18 -5.96
CA THR A 214 -10.48 3.36 -6.50
C THR A 214 -9.76 4.46 -5.74
N ALA A 215 -8.49 4.23 -5.37
CA ALA A 215 -7.61 5.22 -4.76
C ALA A 215 -6.42 5.53 -5.67
N ILE A 216 -5.98 6.78 -5.68
CA ILE A 216 -4.71 7.22 -6.30
C ILE A 216 -3.84 7.85 -5.22
N ILE A 217 -2.59 7.41 -5.17
CA ILE A 217 -1.48 8.03 -4.45
C ILE A 217 -0.50 8.52 -5.51
N ALA A 218 -0.09 9.77 -5.44
CA ALA A 218 0.80 10.36 -6.43
C ALA A 218 1.83 11.29 -5.78
N SER A 219 2.99 11.46 -6.42
CA SER A 219 3.99 12.45 -6.01
C SER A 219 3.59 13.86 -6.44
N ASP A 220 4.27 14.87 -5.91
CA ASP A 220 3.99 16.28 -6.18
C ASP A 220 4.29 16.69 -7.63
N GLY A 221 5.22 16.01 -8.29
CA GLY A 221 5.42 16.17 -9.74
C GLY A 221 4.19 15.83 -10.58
N VAL A 222 3.26 15.00 -10.03
CA VAL A 222 1.96 14.68 -10.66
C VAL A 222 0.86 15.63 -10.18
N VAL A 223 0.79 15.90 -8.88
CA VAL A 223 -0.31 16.65 -8.22
C VAL A 223 0.29 17.73 -7.31
N GLY A 224 0.85 18.77 -7.93
CA GLY A 224 1.48 19.89 -7.22
C GLY A 224 0.50 21.02 -6.88
N ASP A 225 -0.44 21.32 -7.76
CA ASP A 225 -1.33 22.47 -7.66
C ASP A 225 -2.75 22.11 -7.20
N ASP A 226 -3.55 23.13 -6.88
CA ASP A 226 -4.98 22.95 -6.51
C ASP A 226 -5.87 22.61 -7.72
N ASP A 227 -5.37 22.74 -8.96
CA ASP A 227 -6.09 22.34 -10.17
C ASP A 227 -5.95 20.83 -10.42
N ASP A 228 -6.88 20.08 -9.85
CA ASP A 228 -6.96 18.61 -9.97
C ASP A 228 -8.15 18.16 -10.86
N ALA A 229 -8.77 19.05 -11.62
CA ALA A 229 -9.95 18.75 -12.43
C ALA A 229 -9.66 17.62 -13.43
N TRP A 230 -8.54 17.65 -14.10
CA TRP A 230 -8.10 16.63 -15.06
C TRP A 230 -7.98 15.25 -14.42
N LEU A 231 -7.47 15.14 -13.17
CA LEU A 231 -7.34 13.88 -12.47
C LEU A 231 -8.71 13.31 -12.02
N ARG A 232 -9.63 14.22 -11.63
CA ARG A 232 -11.01 13.85 -11.31
C ARG A 232 -11.75 13.32 -12.53
N ASP A 233 -11.54 13.89 -13.69
CA ASP A 233 -12.15 13.42 -14.94
C ASP A 233 -11.64 12.02 -15.30
N ILE A 234 -10.33 11.79 -15.17
CA ILE A 234 -9.72 10.46 -15.38
C ILE A 234 -10.29 9.44 -14.37
N LEU A 235 -10.36 9.79 -13.08
CA LEU A 235 -10.93 8.91 -12.06
C LEU A 235 -12.42 8.61 -12.25
N THR A 236 -13.18 9.53 -12.84
CA THR A 236 -14.60 9.35 -13.12
C THR A 236 -14.83 8.43 -14.31
N SER A 237 -13.94 8.47 -15.30
CA SER A 237 -14.03 7.68 -16.55
C SER A 237 -13.22 6.39 -16.53
N CYS A 238 -12.48 6.10 -15.42
CA CYS A 238 -11.58 4.96 -15.36
C CYS A 238 -12.34 3.62 -15.38
N GLY A 239 -11.77 2.65 -16.12
CA GLY A 239 -12.18 1.26 -16.08
C GLY A 239 -11.55 0.49 -14.90
N ASP A 240 -11.50 -0.83 -15.04
CA ASP A 240 -10.98 -1.72 -13.98
C ASP A 240 -9.45 -1.96 -14.08
N ASP A 241 -8.80 -1.55 -15.17
CA ASP A 241 -7.34 -1.70 -15.35
C ASP A 241 -6.57 -0.58 -14.63
N MET A 242 -6.11 -0.87 -13.43
CA MET A 242 -5.32 0.07 -12.62
C MET A 242 -3.96 0.41 -13.23
N LYS A 243 -3.38 -0.48 -14.03
CA LYS A 243 -2.13 -0.18 -14.74
C LYS A 243 -2.36 0.85 -15.84
N GLN A 244 -3.51 0.74 -16.52
CA GLN A 244 -3.90 1.73 -17.52
C GLN A 244 -4.22 3.07 -16.85
N LEU A 245 -4.99 3.07 -15.76
CA LEU A 245 -5.31 4.26 -14.98
C LEU A 245 -4.04 5.01 -14.54
N ALA A 246 -3.06 4.29 -13.97
CA ALA A 246 -1.81 4.90 -13.54
C ALA A 246 -1.04 5.54 -14.70
N ARG A 247 -1.00 4.87 -15.87
CA ARG A 247 -0.37 5.42 -17.08
C ARG A 247 -1.09 6.64 -17.64
N ASP A 248 -2.41 6.64 -17.64
CA ASP A 248 -3.20 7.75 -18.17
C ASP A 248 -3.08 8.99 -17.27
N ALA A 249 -3.11 8.80 -15.94
CA ALA A 249 -2.85 9.87 -14.99
C ALA A 249 -1.45 10.47 -15.16
N LEU A 250 -0.43 9.60 -15.32
CA LEU A 250 0.94 10.04 -15.52
C LEU A 250 1.10 10.86 -16.82
N LYS A 251 0.53 10.37 -17.94
CA LYS A 251 0.56 11.07 -19.22
C LYS A 251 -0.16 12.43 -19.16
N ALA A 252 -1.31 12.51 -18.50
CA ALA A 252 -2.02 13.76 -18.35
C ALA A 252 -1.21 14.78 -17.53
N ALA A 253 -0.57 14.33 -16.44
CA ALA A 253 0.33 15.17 -15.66
C ALA A 253 1.53 15.67 -16.48
N GLU A 254 2.16 14.81 -17.29
CA GLU A 254 3.27 15.17 -18.18
C GLU A 254 2.87 16.26 -19.19
N HIS A 255 1.63 16.24 -19.67
CA HIS A 255 1.13 17.25 -20.64
C HIS A 255 0.70 18.56 -19.96
N SER A 256 0.24 18.51 -18.72
CA SER A 256 -0.26 19.67 -17.99
C SER A 256 0.82 20.44 -17.22
N SER A 257 1.96 19.81 -16.93
CA SER A 257 3.07 20.41 -16.20
C SER A 257 4.24 20.75 -17.11
N THR A 258 5.12 21.65 -16.64
CA THR A 258 6.41 21.95 -17.31
C THR A 258 7.42 20.80 -17.17
N TYR A 259 7.00 19.66 -16.62
CA TYR A 259 7.82 18.47 -16.40
C TYR A 259 9.13 18.80 -15.66
N SER A 260 8.99 19.36 -14.47
CA SER A 260 10.12 19.88 -13.68
C SER A 260 10.57 18.94 -12.58
N ASP A 261 9.85 17.80 -12.34
CA ASP A 261 10.16 16.87 -11.25
C ASP A 261 9.89 15.41 -11.61
N ASP A 262 10.30 14.49 -10.73
CA ASP A 262 9.95 13.09 -10.80
C ASP A 262 8.43 12.91 -10.63
N MET A 263 7.84 11.96 -11.33
CA MET A 263 6.41 11.71 -11.33
C MET A 263 6.14 10.24 -11.05
N THR A 264 5.35 9.97 -10.04
CA THR A 264 4.93 8.59 -9.69
C THR A 264 3.47 8.54 -9.33
N VAL A 265 2.75 7.57 -9.89
CA VAL A 265 1.33 7.29 -9.62
C VAL A 265 1.16 5.84 -9.22
N LEU A 266 0.49 5.61 -8.10
CA LEU A 266 -0.02 4.30 -7.68
C LEU A 266 -1.54 4.35 -7.67
N ALA A 267 -2.18 3.50 -8.48
CA ALA A 267 -3.62 3.34 -8.55
C ALA A 267 -4.02 2.01 -7.92
N VAL A 268 -5.03 2.01 -7.07
CA VAL A 268 -5.50 0.85 -6.32
C VAL A 268 -7.01 0.76 -6.43
N ARG A 269 -7.54 -0.42 -6.79
CA ARG A 269 -8.99 -0.70 -6.80
C ARG A 269 -9.28 -1.86 -5.87
N VAL A 270 -10.29 -1.68 -5.04
CA VAL A 270 -10.82 -2.74 -4.19
C VAL A 270 -11.90 -3.51 -4.96
N GLU A 271 -11.85 -4.84 -4.87
CA GLU A 271 -12.75 -5.76 -5.57
C GLU A 271 -13.29 -6.81 -4.59
N GLU A 272 -14.42 -7.41 -4.93
CA GLU A 272 -14.82 -8.66 -4.25
C GLU A 272 -13.90 -9.79 -4.73
N ARG A 273 -13.43 -10.59 -3.79
CA ARG A 273 -12.69 -11.80 -4.16
C ARG A 273 -13.67 -12.82 -4.72
N ALA A 274 -13.52 -13.13 -6.02
CA ALA A 274 -14.27 -14.17 -6.70
C ALA A 274 -14.10 -15.55 -6.06
#